data_497a55ec069ac602debd5df7c3c5bfd6
#
_entry.id   497a55ec069ac602debd5df7c3c5bfd6
#
_cell.length_a   1.000
_cell.length_b   1.000
_cell.length_c   1.000
_cell.angle_alpha   90.00
_cell.angle_beta   90.00
_cell.angle_gamma   90.00
#
_symmetry.space_group_name_H-M   'P 1'
#
loop_
_entity.id
_entity.type
_entity.pdbx_description
1 polymer ?
#
loop_
_entity_poly.entity_id
_entity_poly.type
_entity_poly.pdbx_seq_one_letter_code
_entity_poly.pdbx_strand_id
1 'polypeptide(L)'
;MADVGVRAARREDVLQVANVQIRAWRYGYRDFLPEGPLEQMTGPAAEKMWLRQWDEAIVAPPTSRHRVLVAVETILDTEGFPALGAGGSAALATPRGGERVVGLASHAPAEDPDLDPTEVAEMLTLLVDPDFVRRGHGSRLLNATVDHLREDGYRQIVTWTFADNYAVLGFLESAGWGEDMAERVLDMGRPIRMVRLTTDIS
;
A
#
# COMPACT_ATOMS: atom_id res chain seq x y z
N MET A 1 3.20 -22.02 -12.69
CA MET A 1 2.42 -20.83 -12.29
C MET A 1 3.05 -20.31 -11.01
N ALA A 2 3.37 -19.01 -10.92
CA ALA A 2 3.81 -18.45 -9.65
C ALA A 2 2.69 -18.61 -8.62
N ASP A 3 3.00 -19.11 -7.44
CA ASP A 3 2.06 -19.14 -6.33
C ASP A 3 1.92 -17.70 -5.82
N VAL A 4 0.67 -17.22 -5.74
CA VAL A 4 0.35 -15.83 -5.39
C VAL A 4 -0.49 -15.85 -4.13
N GLY A 5 -0.02 -15.21 -3.07
CA GLY A 5 -0.70 -15.14 -1.78
C GLY A 5 -0.79 -13.73 -1.22
N VAL A 6 -1.68 -13.55 -0.23
CA VAL A 6 -1.70 -12.40 0.67
C VAL A 6 -1.53 -12.93 2.09
N ARG A 7 -0.68 -12.30 2.87
CA ARG A 7 -0.44 -12.63 4.28
C ARG A 7 -0.09 -11.40 5.10
N ALA A 8 -0.11 -11.53 6.41
CA ALA A 8 0.44 -10.49 7.28
C ALA A 8 1.94 -10.28 6.99
N ALA A 9 2.34 -9.02 7.03
CA ALA A 9 3.75 -8.65 6.87
C ALA A 9 4.57 -9.14 8.07
N ARG A 10 5.84 -9.48 7.82
CA ARG A 10 6.81 -9.91 8.81
C ARG A 10 7.99 -8.95 8.84
N ARG A 11 8.80 -9.01 9.89
CA ARG A 11 10.01 -8.16 9.99
C ARG A 11 10.93 -8.29 8.75
N GLU A 12 11.07 -9.48 8.21
CA GLU A 12 11.87 -9.74 7.02
C GLU A 12 11.37 -9.05 5.75
N ASP A 13 10.09 -8.63 5.73
CA ASP A 13 9.47 -7.94 4.58
C ASP A 13 9.73 -6.43 4.58
N VAL A 14 10.17 -5.85 5.70
CA VAL A 14 10.28 -4.39 5.89
C VAL A 14 11.00 -3.69 4.75
N LEU A 15 12.14 -4.23 4.32
CA LEU A 15 12.90 -3.67 3.21
C LEU A 15 12.13 -3.71 1.89
N GLN A 16 11.46 -4.82 1.59
CA GLN A 16 10.68 -4.99 0.38
C GLN A 16 9.42 -4.10 0.40
N VAL A 17 8.75 -3.99 1.55
CA VAL A 17 7.58 -3.11 1.77
C VAL A 17 7.95 -1.65 1.51
N ALA A 18 9.04 -1.15 2.10
CA ALA A 18 9.51 0.21 1.88
C ALA A 18 9.84 0.47 0.39
N ASN A 19 10.48 -0.49 -0.28
CA ASN A 19 10.79 -0.38 -1.70
C ASN A 19 9.54 -0.37 -2.59
N VAL A 20 8.57 -1.25 -2.34
CA VAL A 20 7.30 -1.26 -3.06
C VAL A 20 6.59 0.09 -2.91
N GLN A 21 6.54 0.65 -1.70
CA GLN A 21 5.94 1.96 -1.47
C GLN A 21 6.65 3.07 -2.27
N ILE A 22 7.98 3.17 -2.17
CA ILE A 22 8.76 4.20 -2.86
C ILE A 22 8.55 4.10 -4.39
N ARG A 23 8.61 2.89 -4.95
CA ARG A 23 8.41 2.65 -6.38
C ARG A 23 6.97 2.97 -6.81
N ALA A 24 5.99 2.51 -6.05
CA ALA A 24 4.57 2.76 -6.35
C ALA A 24 4.24 4.25 -6.28
N TRP A 25 4.76 4.98 -5.28
CA TRP A 25 4.54 6.43 -5.17
C TRP A 25 5.24 7.20 -6.27
N ARG A 26 6.50 6.89 -6.57
CA ARG A 26 7.24 7.53 -7.67
C ARG A 26 6.54 7.34 -9.01
N TYR A 27 5.98 6.17 -9.24
CA TYR A 27 5.23 5.87 -10.44
C TYR A 27 3.83 6.50 -10.44
N GLY A 28 3.08 6.32 -9.35
CA GLY A 28 1.65 6.66 -9.28
C GLY A 28 1.37 8.14 -8.98
N TYR A 29 2.32 8.85 -8.33
CA TYR A 29 2.09 10.23 -7.89
C TYR A 29 2.82 11.28 -8.73
N ARG A 30 3.60 10.87 -9.73
CA ARG A 30 4.37 11.79 -10.58
C ARG A 30 3.52 12.85 -11.30
N ASP A 31 2.26 12.52 -11.61
CA ASP A 31 1.35 13.42 -12.30
C ASP A 31 0.52 14.28 -11.34
N PHE A 32 0.51 13.94 -10.04
CA PHE A 32 -0.26 14.61 -9.00
C PHE A 32 0.60 15.52 -8.11
N LEU A 33 1.82 15.13 -7.82
CA LEU A 33 2.70 15.85 -6.91
C LEU A 33 3.77 16.65 -7.67
N PRO A 34 4.15 17.85 -7.16
CA PRO A 34 5.35 18.53 -7.64
C PRO A 34 6.60 17.67 -7.40
N GLU A 35 7.63 17.87 -8.24
CA GLU A 35 8.87 17.08 -8.20
C GLU A 35 9.55 17.11 -6.82
N GLY A 36 9.64 18.31 -6.19
CA GLY A 36 10.29 18.47 -4.88
C GLY A 36 9.66 17.63 -3.78
N PRO A 37 8.35 17.75 -3.50
CA PRO A 37 7.64 16.87 -2.56
C PRO A 37 7.73 15.39 -2.92
N LEU A 38 7.61 15.04 -4.19
CA LEU A 38 7.73 13.64 -4.62
C LEU A 38 9.14 13.09 -4.31
N GLU A 39 10.21 13.84 -4.60
CA GLU A 39 11.57 13.44 -4.25
C GLU A 39 11.79 13.35 -2.74
N GLN A 40 11.21 14.27 -1.95
CA GLN A 40 11.25 14.17 -0.48
C GLN A 40 10.60 12.89 0.05
N MET A 41 9.54 12.40 -0.59
CA MET A 41 8.82 11.19 -0.20
C MET A 41 9.46 9.90 -0.73
N THR A 42 10.21 9.97 -1.81
CA THR A 42 10.70 8.78 -2.53
C THR A 42 12.21 8.72 -2.72
N GLY A 43 12.93 9.78 -2.35
CA GLY A 43 14.38 9.87 -2.48
C GLY A 43 15.15 9.08 -1.39
N PRO A 44 16.49 9.04 -1.46
CA PRO A 44 17.32 8.25 -0.54
C PRO A 44 17.17 8.63 0.94
N ALA A 45 16.83 9.89 1.24
CA ALA A 45 16.59 10.34 2.62
C ALA A 45 15.29 9.75 3.18
N ALA A 46 14.26 9.62 2.34
CA ALA A 46 12.98 9.04 2.71
C ALA A 46 13.07 7.54 2.97
N GLU A 47 13.93 6.82 2.25
CA GLU A 47 14.09 5.37 2.41
C GLU A 47 14.36 4.98 3.87
N LYS A 48 15.31 5.66 4.53
CA LYS A 48 15.63 5.40 5.94
C LYS A 48 14.47 5.66 6.88
N MET A 49 13.66 6.68 6.58
CA MET A 49 12.46 7.01 7.35
C MET A 49 11.42 5.91 7.17
N TRP A 50 11.14 5.48 5.93
CA TRP A 50 10.16 4.42 5.64
C TRP A 50 10.55 3.08 6.21
N LEU A 51 11.84 2.70 6.16
CA LEU A 51 12.33 1.47 6.81
C LEU A 51 12.00 1.45 8.29
N ARG A 52 12.22 2.56 9.00
CA ARG A 52 11.91 2.66 10.43
C ARG A 52 10.41 2.63 10.70
N GLN A 53 9.62 3.39 9.94
CA GLN A 53 8.16 3.43 10.11
C GLN A 53 7.51 2.06 9.84
N TRP A 54 7.96 1.36 8.79
CA TRP A 54 7.45 0.02 8.51
C TRP A 54 7.93 -1.02 9.53
N ASP A 55 9.16 -0.93 10.05
CA ASP A 55 9.59 -1.81 11.15
C ASP A 55 8.71 -1.60 12.39
N GLU A 56 8.44 -0.36 12.77
CA GLU A 56 7.52 -0.04 13.87
C GLU A 56 6.09 -0.56 13.61
N ALA A 57 5.53 -0.28 12.44
CA ALA A 57 4.17 -0.69 12.10
C ALA A 57 3.98 -2.22 12.03
N ILE A 58 5.01 -2.95 11.61
CA ILE A 58 4.95 -4.41 11.44
C ILE A 58 5.30 -5.15 12.74
N VAL A 59 6.30 -4.67 13.48
CA VAL A 59 6.84 -5.39 14.63
C VAL A 59 6.20 -4.99 15.95
N ALA A 60 5.79 -3.73 16.07
CA ALA A 60 5.24 -3.16 17.29
C ALA A 60 4.01 -2.27 16.98
N PRO A 61 2.96 -2.81 16.32
CA PRO A 61 1.78 -2.02 16.01
C PRO A 61 1.12 -1.47 17.28
N PRO A 62 0.53 -0.27 17.23
CA PRO A 62 -0.11 0.36 18.41
C PRO A 62 -1.19 -0.52 19.06
N THR A 63 -1.95 -1.23 18.25
CA THR A 63 -2.95 -2.22 18.69
C THR A 63 -3.01 -3.39 17.71
N SER A 64 -3.68 -4.49 18.10
CA SER A 64 -3.93 -5.62 17.21
C SER A 64 -4.80 -5.29 15.98
N ARG A 65 -5.46 -4.12 15.99
CA ARG A 65 -6.29 -3.60 14.89
C ARG A 65 -5.48 -2.82 13.84
N HIS A 66 -4.19 -2.54 14.11
CA HIS A 66 -3.26 -1.97 13.14
C HIS A 66 -2.54 -3.11 12.44
N ARG A 67 -2.77 -3.27 11.15
CA ARG A 67 -2.20 -4.39 10.40
C ARG A 67 -1.55 -3.95 9.10
N VAL A 68 -0.52 -4.67 8.73
CA VAL A 68 0.13 -4.57 7.41
C VAL A 68 0.05 -5.92 6.73
N LEU A 69 -0.52 -5.93 5.53
CA LEU A 69 -0.62 -7.10 4.66
C LEU A 69 0.34 -6.95 3.48
N VAL A 70 0.87 -8.05 3.00
CA VAL A 70 1.70 -8.09 1.79
C VAL A 70 1.13 -9.08 0.77
N ALA A 71 1.12 -8.67 -0.49
CA ALA A 71 0.94 -9.58 -1.61
C ALA A 71 2.31 -10.12 -2.01
N VAL A 72 2.41 -11.44 -2.15
CA VAL A 72 3.66 -12.12 -2.48
C VAL A 72 3.52 -12.98 -3.72
N GLU A 73 4.59 -13.05 -4.51
CA GLU A 73 4.79 -14.05 -5.57
C GLU A 73 5.95 -14.96 -5.21
N THR A 74 5.76 -16.27 -5.33
CA THR A 74 6.84 -17.24 -5.15
C THR A 74 7.77 -17.23 -6.35
N ILE A 75 9.05 -17.00 -6.12
CA ILE A 75 10.08 -17.11 -7.15
C ILE A 75 10.51 -18.59 -7.20
N LEU A 76 10.08 -19.30 -8.23
CA LEU A 76 10.63 -20.61 -8.52
C LEU A 76 12.02 -20.42 -9.12
N ASP A 77 13.05 -21.06 -8.53
CA ASP A 77 14.38 -21.18 -9.14
C ASP A 77 14.25 -21.97 -10.45
N THR A 78 13.96 -21.29 -11.55
CA THR A 78 14.24 -21.83 -12.88
C THR A 78 15.69 -21.49 -13.17
N GLU A 79 16.51 -22.52 -13.30
CA GLU A 79 17.93 -22.40 -13.64
C GLU A 79 18.17 -21.35 -14.74
N GLY A 80 19.02 -20.37 -14.44
CA GLY A 80 19.74 -19.64 -15.47
C GLY A 80 19.16 -18.33 -15.97
N PHE A 81 18.74 -17.39 -15.09
CA PHE A 81 18.71 -15.98 -15.50
C PHE A 81 20.05 -15.32 -15.17
N PRO A 82 20.79 -14.81 -16.19
CA PRO A 82 21.97 -14.00 -15.95
C PRO A 82 21.57 -12.74 -15.19
N ALA A 83 22.34 -12.38 -14.17
CA ALA A 83 22.25 -11.11 -13.49
C ALA A 83 22.30 -10.00 -14.54
N LEU A 84 21.19 -9.31 -14.77
CA LEU A 84 21.14 -8.15 -15.67
C LEU A 84 21.97 -7.01 -15.06
N GLY A 85 23.04 -6.75 -15.76
CA GLY A 85 23.84 -5.57 -15.93
C GLY A 85 24.02 -4.59 -14.77
N ALA A 86 25.27 -4.41 -14.41
CA ALA A 86 25.80 -3.33 -13.63
C ALA A 86 25.30 -1.95 -14.10
N GLY A 87 24.50 -1.30 -13.24
CA GLY A 87 24.01 0.05 -13.41
C GLY A 87 23.27 0.50 -12.16
N GLY A 88 24.01 0.90 -11.15
CA GLY A 88 23.68 1.78 -10.03
C GLY A 88 22.28 1.73 -9.42
N SER A 89 22.12 0.99 -8.42
CA SER A 89 21.35 1.01 -7.17
C SER A 89 21.39 -0.41 -6.64
N ALA A 90 21.64 -0.59 -5.34
CA ALA A 90 21.79 -1.91 -4.74
C ALA A 90 20.65 -2.82 -5.19
N ALA A 91 20.94 -3.72 -6.13
CA ALA A 91 20.02 -4.75 -6.53
C ALA A 91 19.71 -5.57 -5.28
N LEU A 92 18.46 -5.45 -4.79
CA LEU A 92 17.97 -6.25 -3.69
C LEU A 92 18.25 -7.70 -4.00
N ALA A 93 19.13 -8.31 -3.22
CA ALA A 93 19.41 -9.73 -3.30
C ALA A 93 18.09 -10.47 -3.03
N THR A 94 17.41 -10.89 -4.08
CA THR A 94 16.25 -11.77 -3.96
C THR A 94 16.76 -13.10 -3.39
N PRO A 95 16.21 -13.58 -2.27
CA PRO A 95 16.59 -14.90 -1.77
C PRO A 95 16.33 -15.93 -2.88
N ARG A 96 17.30 -16.78 -3.13
CA ARG A 96 17.10 -17.93 -4.05
C ARG A 96 15.97 -18.79 -3.49
N GLY A 97 14.88 -18.96 -4.24
CA GLY A 97 13.73 -19.78 -3.84
C GLY A 97 12.90 -19.15 -2.72
N GLY A 98 12.59 -17.84 -2.77
CA GLY A 98 11.85 -17.10 -1.73
C GLY A 98 10.59 -16.42 -2.25
N GLU A 99 9.79 -15.88 -1.33
CA GLU A 99 8.68 -14.98 -1.64
C GLU A 99 9.21 -13.58 -1.98
N ARG A 100 8.64 -12.98 -3.02
CA ARG A 100 8.84 -11.57 -3.36
C ARG A 100 7.60 -10.78 -2.99
N VAL A 101 7.75 -9.72 -2.20
CA VAL A 101 6.68 -8.76 -1.93
C VAL A 101 6.45 -7.93 -3.19
N VAL A 102 5.23 -7.97 -3.72
CA VAL A 102 4.81 -7.27 -4.94
C VAL A 102 3.69 -6.24 -4.70
N GLY A 103 3.21 -6.15 -3.48
CA GLY A 103 2.22 -5.16 -3.06
C GLY A 103 2.04 -5.16 -1.56
N LEU A 104 1.40 -4.12 -1.04
CA LEU A 104 1.08 -3.99 0.38
C LEU A 104 -0.26 -3.28 0.58
N ALA A 105 -0.91 -3.59 1.70
CA ALA A 105 -2.02 -2.82 2.25
C ALA A 105 -1.79 -2.62 3.74
N SER A 106 -2.22 -1.48 4.27
CA SER A 106 -2.25 -1.24 5.70
C SER A 106 -3.57 -0.63 6.12
N HIS A 107 -4.05 -1.00 7.29
CA HIS A 107 -5.29 -0.49 7.86
C HIS A 107 -5.18 -0.31 9.37
N ALA A 108 -6.02 0.58 9.91
CA ALA A 108 -6.12 0.90 11.32
C ALA A 108 -7.56 1.35 11.64
N PRO A 109 -7.92 1.54 12.93
CA PRO A 109 -9.11 2.31 13.30
C PRO A 109 -9.08 3.69 12.62
N ALA A 110 -10.23 4.19 12.14
CA ALA A 110 -10.31 5.51 11.51
C ALA A 110 -9.98 6.61 12.53
N GLU A 111 -9.21 7.62 12.10
CA GLU A 111 -8.80 8.76 12.94
C GLU A 111 -9.53 10.05 12.58
N ASP A 112 -10.36 10.07 11.53
CA ASP A 112 -11.14 11.24 11.13
C ASP A 112 -12.14 11.59 12.24
N PRO A 113 -12.24 12.87 12.66
CA PRO A 113 -13.03 13.29 13.84
C PRO A 113 -14.54 13.11 13.69
N ASP A 114 -15.03 12.89 12.47
CA ASP A 114 -16.44 12.62 12.14
C ASP A 114 -16.78 11.11 12.12
N LEU A 115 -15.81 10.23 12.37
CA LEU A 115 -15.97 8.77 12.34
C LEU A 115 -15.81 8.14 13.72
N ASP A 116 -16.51 7.04 13.97
CA ASP A 116 -16.33 6.23 15.17
C ASP A 116 -15.26 5.17 14.95
N PRO A 117 -14.08 5.24 15.58
CA PRO A 117 -12.99 4.28 15.39
C PRO A 117 -13.29 2.87 15.90
N THR A 118 -14.42 2.66 16.55
CA THR A 118 -14.87 1.32 16.97
C THR A 118 -15.67 0.60 15.89
N GLU A 119 -16.32 1.36 14.99
CA GLU A 119 -17.18 0.88 13.91
C GLU A 119 -16.54 1.03 12.53
N VAL A 120 -15.65 2.03 12.38
CA VAL A 120 -15.05 2.42 11.09
C VAL A 120 -13.54 2.22 11.13
N ALA A 121 -13.02 1.53 10.12
CA ALA A 121 -11.58 1.42 9.89
C ALA A 121 -11.14 2.28 8.70
N GLU A 122 -9.89 2.70 8.69
CA GLU A 122 -9.26 3.35 7.54
C GLU A 122 -8.27 2.39 6.86
N MET A 123 -8.41 2.20 5.55
CA MET A 123 -7.37 1.64 4.72
C MET A 123 -6.39 2.76 4.37
N LEU A 124 -5.26 2.79 5.10
CA LEU A 124 -4.24 3.84 5.00
C LEU A 124 -3.41 3.73 3.72
N THR A 125 -3.22 2.50 3.24
CA THR A 125 -2.34 2.22 2.11
C THR A 125 -2.86 1.01 1.35
N LEU A 126 -2.86 1.11 0.00
CA LEU A 126 -3.05 -0.01 -0.92
C LEU A 126 -2.17 0.24 -2.14
N LEU A 127 -1.06 -0.45 -2.23
CA LEU A 127 -0.03 -0.24 -3.25
C LEU A 127 0.38 -1.56 -3.89
N VAL A 128 0.65 -1.51 -5.18
CA VAL A 128 1.24 -2.61 -5.95
C VAL A 128 2.47 -2.10 -6.68
N ASP A 129 3.55 -2.88 -6.66
CA ASP A 129 4.77 -2.55 -7.40
C ASP A 129 4.42 -2.34 -8.89
N PRO A 130 4.89 -1.27 -9.52
CA PRO A 130 4.56 -0.93 -10.92
C PRO A 130 4.78 -2.06 -11.92
N ASP A 131 5.77 -2.92 -11.70
CA ASP A 131 6.06 -4.07 -12.58
C ASP A 131 5.05 -5.23 -12.40
N PHE A 132 4.20 -5.16 -11.38
CA PHE A 132 3.24 -6.21 -11.00
C PHE A 132 1.78 -5.76 -11.03
N VAL A 133 1.50 -4.54 -11.51
CA VAL A 133 0.12 -4.06 -11.67
C VAL A 133 -0.67 -4.89 -12.70
N ARG A 134 -1.99 -4.86 -12.61
CA ARG A 134 -2.92 -5.56 -13.52
C ARG A 134 -2.83 -7.08 -13.47
N ARG A 135 -2.23 -7.65 -12.41
CA ARG A 135 -2.17 -9.10 -12.14
C ARG A 135 -3.09 -9.55 -11.02
N GLY A 136 -4.00 -8.67 -10.56
CA GLY A 136 -4.99 -8.94 -9.52
C GLY A 136 -4.47 -8.82 -8.08
N HIS A 137 -3.23 -8.35 -7.86
CA HIS A 137 -2.69 -8.18 -6.49
C HIS A 137 -3.45 -7.14 -5.68
N GLY A 138 -3.83 -6.00 -6.30
CA GLY A 138 -4.63 -4.98 -5.63
C GLY A 138 -5.97 -5.52 -5.15
N SER A 139 -6.68 -6.28 -5.98
CA SER A 139 -7.97 -6.89 -5.59
C SER A 139 -7.81 -7.93 -4.48
N ARG A 140 -6.73 -8.75 -4.50
CA ARG A 140 -6.46 -9.70 -3.42
C ARG A 140 -6.15 -9.01 -2.10
N LEU A 141 -5.32 -7.95 -2.13
CA LEU A 141 -5.03 -7.13 -0.94
C LEU A 141 -6.29 -6.47 -0.40
N LEU A 142 -7.12 -5.87 -1.27
CA LEU A 142 -8.38 -5.24 -0.87
C LEU A 142 -9.31 -6.26 -0.20
N ASN A 143 -9.52 -7.42 -0.81
CA ASN A 143 -10.37 -8.47 -0.26
C ASN A 143 -9.84 -8.97 1.09
N ALA A 144 -8.54 -9.26 1.21
CA ALA A 144 -7.94 -9.69 2.47
C ALA A 144 -8.06 -8.61 3.56
N THR A 145 -7.94 -7.32 3.19
CA THR A 145 -8.17 -6.21 4.12
C THR A 145 -9.61 -6.21 4.63
N VAL A 146 -10.59 -6.35 3.73
CA VAL A 146 -12.02 -6.43 4.09
C VAL A 146 -12.28 -7.63 5.02
N ASP A 147 -11.73 -8.81 4.69
CA ASP A 147 -11.92 -10.01 5.50
C ASP A 147 -11.39 -9.82 6.93
N HIS A 148 -10.17 -9.30 7.08
CA HIS A 148 -9.61 -9.00 8.41
C HIS A 148 -10.40 -7.96 9.18
N LEU A 149 -10.90 -6.92 8.52
CA LEU A 149 -11.69 -5.89 9.18
C LEU A 149 -13.05 -6.42 9.64
N ARG A 150 -13.70 -7.31 8.87
CA ARG A 150 -14.90 -8.02 9.28
C ARG A 150 -14.63 -8.91 10.51
N GLU A 151 -13.52 -9.65 10.53
CA GLU A 151 -13.11 -10.46 11.68
C GLU A 151 -12.87 -9.61 12.93
N ASP A 152 -12.33 -8.38 12.77
CA ASP A 152 -12.13 -7.41 13.85
C ASP A 152 -13.43 -6.69 14.27
N GLY A 153 -14.56 -6.96 13.59
CA GLY A 153 -15.90 -6.43 13.92
C GLY A 153 -16.22 -5.06 13.36
N TYR A 154 -15.44 -4.56 12.40
CA TYR A 154 -15.75 -3.32 11.71
C TYR A 154 -16.93 -3.48 10.75
N ARG A 155 -17.69 -2.42 10.57
CA ARG A 155 -18.85 -2.37 9.66
C ARG A 155 -18.62 -1.52 8.43
N GLN A 156 -17.67 -0.63 8.50
CA GLN A 156 -17.38 0.33 7.45
C GLN A 156 -15.88 0.50 7.28
N ILE A 157 -15.45 0.73 6.05
CA ILE A 157 -14.07 1.10 5.71
C ILE A 157 -14.09 2.42 4.99
N VAL A 158 -13.13 3.28 5.29
CA VAL A 158 -12.83 4.50 4.54
C VAL A 158 -11.41 4.46 3.98
N THR A 159 -11.16 5.26 2.96
CA THR A 159 -9.81 5.53 2.44
C THR A 159 -9.76 6.90 1.79
N TRP A 160 -8.58 7.53 1.80
CA TRP A 160 -8.35 8.81 1.16
C TRP A 160 -7.54 8.65 -0.14
N THR A 161 -7.95 9.31 -1.20
CA THR A 161 -7.21 9.34 -2.45
C THR A 161 -7.22 10.74 -3.08
N PHE A 162 -6.30 11.00 -3.99
CA PHE A 162 -6.33 12.26 -4.76
C PHE A 162 -7.58 12.31 -5.63
N ALA A 163 -8.28 13.44 -5.62
CA ALA A 163 -9.53 13.63 -6.36
C ALA A 163 -9.39 13.41 -7.87
N ASP A 164 -8.19 13.62 -8.41
CA ASP A 164 -7.89 13.44 -9.84
C ASP A 164 -7.28 12.06 -10.16
N ASN A 165 -7.15 11.16 -9.17
CA ASN A 165 -6.61 9.81 -9.39
C ASN A 165 -7.69 8.84 -9.88
N TYR A 166 -8.16 9.07 -11.11
CA TYR A 166 -9.24 8.29 -11.72
C TYR A 166 -8.95 6.78 -11.79
N ALA A 167 -7.68 6.38 -11.82
CA ALA A 167 -7.31 4.96 -11.83
C ALA A 167 -7.64 4.28 -10.49
N VAL A 168 -7.36 4.94 -9.37
CA VAL A 168 -7.68 4.44 -8.03
C VAL A 168 -9.18 4.57 -7.76
N LEU A 169 -9.79 5.71 -8.12
CA LEU A 169 -11.24 5.93 -7.99
C LEU A 169 -12.01 4.82 -8.72
N GLY A 170 -11.77 4.61 -10.01
CA GLY A 170 -12.47 3.58 -10.78
C GLY A 170 -12.19 2.15 -10.31
N PHE A 171 -10.99 1.87 -9.75
CA PHE A 171 -10.70 0.58 -9.11
C PHE A 171 -11.56 0.37 -7.87
N LEU A 172 -11.64 1.35 -6.97
CA LEU A 172 -12.44 1.26 -5.74
C LEU A 172 -13.94 1.26 -6.05
N GLU A 173 -14.42 2.10 -6.96
CA GLU A 173 -15.82 2.11 -7.41
C GLU A 173 -16.23 0.74 -7.97
N SER A 174 -15.38 0.08 -8.76
CA SER A 174 -15.64 -1.27 -9.28
C SER A 174 -15.74 -2.34 -8.18
N ALA A 175 -15.21 -2.05 -7.00
CA ALA A 175 -15.30 -2.88 -5.80
C ALA A 175 -16.44 -2.46 -4.83
N GLY A 176 -17.33 -1.54 -5.26
CA GLY A 176 -18.49 -1.13 -4.48
C GLY A 176 -18.24 0.03 -3.51
N TRP A 177 -17.11 0.74 -3.66
CA TRP A 177 -16.84 1.94 -2.88
C TRP A 177 -17.47 3.18 -3.53
N GLY A 178 -17.83 4.17 -2.71
CA GLY A 178 -18.34 5.45 -3.18
C GLY A 178 -17.77 6.61 -2.35
N GLU A 179 -17.80 7.83 -2.91
CA GLU A 179 -17.45 9.05 -2.16
C GLU A 179 -18.49 9.34 -1.09
N ASP A 180 -18.07 9.72 0.11
CA ASP A 180 -18.94 10.13 1.21
C ASP A 180 -19.02 11.65 1.40
N MET A 181 -18.55 12.40 0.42
CA MET A 181 -18.53 13.87 0.36
C MET A 181 -17.51 14.55 1.30
N ALA A 182 -16.70 13.79 2.06
CA ALA A 182 -15.60 14.37 2.82
C ALA A 182 -14.43 14.70 1.89
N GLU A 183 -13.86 15.89 2.09
CA GLU A 183 -12.73 16.39 1.31
C GLU A 183 -11.66 16.96 2.23
N ARG A 184 -10.42 16.85 1.83
CA ARG A 184 -9.29 17.56 2.45
C ARG A 184 -8.33 18.08 1.40
N VAL A 185 -7.59 19.13 1.76
CA VAL A 185 -6.56 19.69 0.88
C VAL A 185 -5.20 19.55 1.57
N LEU A 186 -4.28 18.91 0.88
CA LEU A 186 -2.88 18.84 1.32
C LEU A 186 -2.10 19.97 0.66
N ASP A 187 -1.30 20.70 1.44
CA ASP A 187 -0.33 21.64 0.90
C ASP A 187 0.99 20.89 0.64
N MET A 188 1.25 20.66 -0.63
CA MET A 188 2.48 20.00 -1.14
C MET A 188 3.27 20.97 -2.04
N GLY A 189 3.32 22.27 -1.65
CA GLY A 189 3.84 23.34 -2.49
C GLY A 189 2.81 23.85 -3.52
N ARG A 190 1.72 23.15 -3.65
CA ARG A 190 0.43 23.55 -4.24
C ARG A 190 -0.69 22.80 -3.53
N PRO A 191 -1.92 23.32 -3.54
CA PRO A 191 -3.04 22.60 -2.96
C PRO A 191 -3.36 21.35 -3.77
N ILE A 192 -3.42 20.20 -3.10
CA ILE A 192 -3.79 18.90 -3.67
C ILE A 192 -5.08 18.46 -2.98
N ARG A 193 -6.16 18.36 -3.75
CA ARG A 193 -7.47 17.94 -3.24
C ARG A 193 -7.51 16.42 -3.10
N MET A 194 -8.01 15.95 -1.97
CA MET A 194 -8.31 14.55 -1.71
C MET A 194 -9.78 14.36 -1.39
N VAL A 195 -10.31 13.22 -1.80
CA VAL A 195 -11.67 12.77 -1.49
C VAL A 195 -11.60 11.50 -0.65
N ARG A 196 -12.59 11.33 0.24
CA ARG A 196 -12.74 10.12 1.01
C ARG A 196 -13.74 9.19 0.34
N LEU A 197 -13.35 7.93 0.16
CA LEU A 197 -14.24 6.87 -0.29
C LEU A 197 -14.59 5.96 0.89
N THR A 198 -15.76 5.38 0.83
CA THR A 198 -16.28 4.48 1.85
C THR A 198 -16.98 3.28 1.25
N THR A 199 -17.03 2.18 2.00
CA THR A 199 -17.89 1.02 1.70
C THR A 199 -18.38 0.36 2.99
N ASP A 200 -19.61 -0.15 2.96
CA ASP A 200 -20.17 -0.99 4.01
C ASP A 200 -19.62 -2.42 3.87
N ILE A 201 -19.19 -3.01 4.97
CA ILE A 201 -18.65 -4.36 5.05
C ILE A 201 -19.39 -5.25 6.08
N SER A 202 -20.54 -4.77 6.58
CA SER A 202 -21.33 -5.52 7.57
C SER A 202 -21.86 -6.86 7.06
#